data_55181ea4d4fa6c91e8544f29e458d926
#
_entry.id   55181ea4d4fa6c91e8544f29e458d926
#
_cell.length_a   1.000
_cell.length_b   1.000
_cell.length_c   1.000
_cell.angle_alpha   90.00
_cell.angle_beta   90.00
_cell.angle_gamma   90.00
#
_symmetry.space_group_name_H-M   'P 1'
#
loop_
_entity.id
_entity.type
_entity.pdbx_description
1 polymer ?
#
loop_
_entity_poly.entity_id
_entity_poly.type
_entity_poly.pdbx_seq_one_letter_code
_entity_poly.pdbx_strand_id
1 'polypeptide(L)'
;MRHIHLITLCLTGALALSACQKNEGDEVSKTLKDLNVVDENNLNNVMLNAASPGEAVAYFRKSLANEPDRLEFQRGLAKSLTRDKRATEGAAAWKKVVAHKDSTNDDRVDLADALIRAGNWKEAKSTLDSVPPTHETYKRYRLEAMVADSNKQWKKADSFYETAMGLTTNAGNVLNNWGYSKLSRGDFKGAERLFGEALSYDKNMFTAKNNLVLARGAQRKYTLPVIPMTQIERAQLLHTLGLAAIKQGDVATGKGLLKDAIDTHPQHFEAASRSLAALENNVSN
;
A
#
# COMPACT_ATOMS: atom_id res chain seq x y z
N MET A 1 26.74 -30.74 -89.71
CA MET A 1 25.38 -30.27 -89.49
C MET A 1 24.78 -31.20 -88.41
N ARG A 2 24.89 -30.85 -87.17
CA ARG A 2 23.92 -30.21 -86.37
C ARG A 2 23.20 -31.13 -85.42
N HIS A 3 23.57 -30.97 -84.18
CA HIS A 3 22.71 -30.97 -82.99
C HIS A 3 21.67 -32.07 -82.84
N ILE A 4 21.97 -32.93 -81.95
CA ILE A 4 21.03 -33.62 -80.99
C ILE A 4 21.92 -34.37 -79.99
N HIS A 5 21.96 -33.94 -78.78
CA HIS A 5 22.23 -34.70 -77.56
C HIS A 5 22.39 -33.74 -76.41
N LEU A 6 21.30 -33.54 -75.71
CA LEU A 6 21.36 -33.06 -74.30
C LEU A 6 19.96 -33.14 -73.67
N ILE A 7 19.49 -34.35 -73.42
CA ILE A 7 18.38 -34.57 -72.51
C ILE A 7 18.61 -35.93 -71.88
N THR A 8 19.32 -35.97 -70.77
CA THR A 8 19.25 -37.07 -69.78
C THR A 8 20.21 -36.74 -68.65
N LEU A 9 19.79 -35.91 -67.68
CA LEU A 9 20.36 -35.90 -66.29
C LEU A 9 19.63 -34.90 -65.42
N CYS A 10 18.42 -35.19 -65.03
CA CYS A 10 17.71 -34.50 -63.97
C CYS A 10 16.59 -35.34 -63.36
N LEU A 11 16.94 -36.46 -62.75
CA LEU A 11 15.95 -37.27 -62.01
C LEU A 11 16.60 -38.07 -60.85
N THR A 12 17.41 -37.42 -60.01
CA THR A 12 17.81 -37.96 -58.70
C THR A 12 18.20 -36.82 -57.79
N GLY A 13 17.22 -36.11 -57.22
CA GLY A 13 17.46 -35.00 -56.31
C GLY A 13 16.25 -34.49 -55.55
N ALA A 14 15.24 -35.32 -55.37
CA ALA A 14 13.98 -34.87 -54.72
C ALA A 14 13.51 -35.75 -53.57
N LEU A 15 14.40 -36.18 -52.66
CA LEU A 15 13.99 -37.00 -51.48
C LEU A 15 14.77 -36.65 -50.21
N ALA A 16 15.23 -35.39 -50.01
CA ALA A 16 15.94 -35.03 -48.76
C ALA A 16 15.49 -33.64 -48.19
N LEU A 17 14.25 -33.22 -48.41
CA LEU A 17 13.72 -31.94 -47.85
C LEU A 17 12.47 -32.11 -46.98
N SER A 18 12.20 -33.30 -46.43
CA SER A 18 11.01 -33.52 -45.61
C SER A 18 11.32 -33.74 -44.10
N ALA A 19 12.52 -33.50 -43.63
CA ALA A 19 12.90 -33.79 -42.24
C ALA A 19 13.17 -32.56 -41.34
N CYS A 20 13.05 -31.32 -41.84
CA CYS A 20 13.33 -30.11 -41.04
C CYS A 20 12.12 -29.20 -40.79
N GLN A 21 10.90 -29.60 -41.08
CA GLN A 21 9.74 -28.72 -41.00
C GLN A 21 8.88 -28.90 -39.74
N LYS A 22 9.32 -29.71 -38.76
CA LYS A 22 8.52 -30.00 -37.57
C LYS A 22 8.98 -29.28 -36.30
N ASN A 23 10.17 -28.64 -36.28
CA ASN A 23 10.69 -27.98 -35.07
C ASN A 23 10.62 -26.45 -35.09
N GLU A 24 10.61 -25.81 -36.26
CA GLU A 24 10.60 -24.33 -36.31
C GLU A 24 9.27 -23.72 -35.91
N GLY A 25 8.14 -24.37 -36.21
CA GLY A 25 6.82 -23.88 -35.81
C GLY A 25 6.60 -23.93 -34.28
N ASP A 26 7.13 -24.94 -33.62
CA ASP A 26 7.02 -25.12 -32.16
C ASP A 26 7.97 -24.16 -31.41
N GLU A 27 9.18 -23.92 -31.92
CA GLU A 27 10.11 -22.93 -31.33
C GLU A 27 9.61 -21.49 -31.51
N VAL A 28 9.12 -21.12 -32.70
CA VAL A 28 8.54 -19.79 -32.95
C VAL A 28 7.29 -19.57 -32.11
N SER A 29 6.41 -20.59 -31.99
CA SER A 29 5.24 -20.52 -31.13
C SER A 29 5.59 -20.40 -29.64
N LYS A 30 6.65 -21.09 -29.21
CA LYS A 30 7.17 -21.01 -27.83
C LYS A 30 7.81 -19.63 -27.57
N THR A 31 8.64 -19.14 -28.50
CA THR A 31 9.26 -17.81 -28.38
C THR A 31 8.23 -16.69 -28.40
N LEU A 32 7.16 -16.78 -29.21
CA LEU A 32 6.06 -15.82 -29.20
C LEU A 32 5.23 -15.88 -27.90
N LYS A 33 5.03 -17.07 -27.33
CA LYS A 33 4.42 -17.22 -26.00
C LYS A 33 5.29 -16.62 -24.90
N ASP A 34 6.59 -16.87 -24.95
CA ASP A 34 7.57 -16.33 -23.97
C ASP A 34 7.66 -14.80 -24.08
N LEU A 35 7.60 -14.22 -25.28
CA LEU A 35 7.54 -12.78 -25.52
C LEU A 35 6.24 -12.17 -24.99
N ASN A 36 5.09 -12.80 -25.24
CA ASN A 36 3.81 -12.36 -24.71
C ASN A 36 3.78 -12.38 -23.18
N VAL A 37 4.38 -13.40 -22.55
CA VAL A 37 4.48 -13.52 -21.09
C VAL A 37 5.36 -12.40 -20.50
N VAL A 38 6.46 -12.04 -21.16
CA VAL A 38 7.32 -10.93 -20.72
C VAL A 38 6.60 -9.59 -20.83
N ASP A 39 5.93 -9.33 -21.94
CA ASP A 39 5.16 -8.08 -22.13
C ASP A 39 4.00 -7.98 -21.17
N GLU A 40 3.30 -9.09 -20.90
CA GLU A 40 2.19 -9.14 -19.95
C GLU A 40 2.65 -8.94 -18.51
N ASN A 41 3.77 -9.57 -18.10
CA ASN A 41 4.34 -9.34 -16.76
C ASN A 41 4.81 -7.89 -16.59
N ASN A 42 5.37 -7.27 -17.63
CA ASN A 42 5.71 -5.86 -17.61
C ASN A 42 4.45 -4.99 -17.45
N LEU A 43 3.38 -5.30 -18.18
CA LEU A 43 2.10 -4.58 -18.05
C LEU A 43 1.47 -4.75 -16.67
N ASN A 44 1.48 -5.97 -16.10
CA ASN A 44 1.02 -6.23 -14.74
C ASN A 44 1.78 -5.38 -13.71
N ASN A 45 3.11 -5.29 -13.85
CA ASN A 45 3.95 -4.47 -12.98
C ASN A 45 3.67 -2.97 -13.15
N VAL A 46 3.46 -2.49 -14.38
CA VAL A 46 3.05 -1.09 -14.63
C VAL A 46 1.71 -0.79 -13.97
N MET A 47 0.71 -1.67 -14.14
CA MET A 47 -0.60 -1.52 -13.51
C MET A 47 -0.52 -1.53 -11.98
N LEU A 48 0.34 -2.37 -11.40
CA LEU A 48 0.50 -2.43 -9.95
C LEU A 48 1.28 -1.24 -9.36
N ASN A 49 2.21 -0.63 -10.10
CA ASN A 49 3.14 0.34 -9.54
C ASN A 49 2.93 1.77 -10.03
N ALA A 50 2.50 1.96 -11.29
CA ALA A 50 2.43 3.26 -11.95
C ALA A 50 1.01 3.73 -12.27
N ALA A 51 0.08 2.81 -12.59
CA ALA A 51 -1.30 3.17 -12.92
C ALA A 51 -2.07 3.64 -11.68
N SER A 52 -3.12 4.44 -11.91
CA SER A 52 -4.07 4.77 -10.84
C SER A 52 -4.74 3.49 -10.29
N PRO A 53 -5.09 3.45 -9.01
CA PRO A 53 -5.69 2.25 -8.41
C PRO A 53 -6.96 1.79 -9.14
N GLY A 54 -7.81 2.72 -9.59
CA GLY A 54 -9.05 2.40 -10.32
C GLY A 54 -8.79 1.79 -11.70
N GLU A 55 -7.80 2.31 -12.45
CA GLU A 55 -7.37 1.74 -13.73
C GLU A 55 -6.82 0.32 -13.56
N ALA A 56 -5.99 0.11 -12.53
CA ALA A 56 -5.46 -1.21 -12.19
C ALA A 56 -6.58 -2.20 -11.85
N VAL A 57 -7.60 -1.79 -11.09
CA VAL A 57 -8.79 -2.62 -10.79
C VAL A 57 -9.52 -3.00 -12.08
N ALA A 58 -9.75 -2.05 -12.99
CA ALA A 58 -10.43 -2.32 -14.27
C ALA A 58 -9.64 -3.31 -15.13
N TYR A 59 -8.31 -3.11 -15.22
CA TYR A 59 -7.41 -3.99 -15.96
C TYR A 59 -7.46 -5.42 -15.43
N PHE A 60 -7.23 -5.64 -14.13
CA PHE A 60 -7.21 -7.01 -13.57
C PHE A 60 -8.58 -7.67 -13.60
N ARG A 61 -9.69 -6.92 -13.50
CA ARG A 61 -11.03 -7.48 -13.72
C ARG A 61 -11.22 -7.99 -15.14
N LYS A 62 -10.77 -7.24 -16.13
CA LYS A 62 -10.83 -7.64 -17.54
C LYS A 62 -9.95 -8.87 -17.80
N SER A 63 -8.75 -8.91 -17.25
CA SER A 63 -7.85 -10.08 -17.36
C SER A 63 -8.47 -11.32 -16.75
N LEU A 64 -9.09 -11.23 -15.57
CA LEU A 64 -9.78 -12.33 -14.91
C LEU A 64 -11.06 -12.79 -15.62
N ALA A 65 -11.68 -11.96 -16.45
CA ALA A 65 -12.80 -12.40 -17.29
C ALA A 65 -12.35 -13.40 -18.36
N ASN A 66 -11.10 -13.29 -18.83
CA ASN A 66 -10.50 -14.20 -19.80
C ASN A 66 -9.82 -15.40 -19.12
N GLU A 67 -9.17 -15.19 -18.00
CA GLU A 67 -8.38 -16.18 -17.26
C GLU A 67 -8.74 -16.17 -15.77
N PRO A 68 -9.90 -16.71 -15.38
CA PRO A 68 -10.45 -16.57 -14.02
C PRO A 68 -9.59 -17.23 -12.93
N ASP A 69 -8.87 -18.30 -13.25
CA ASP A 69 -8.06 -19.06 -12.31
C ASP A 69 -6.59 -18.61 -12.24
N ARG A 70 -6.21 -17.57 -12.99
CA ARG A 70 -4.83 -17.10 -13.01
C ARG A 70 -4.49 -16.32 -11.74
N LEU A 71 -3.67 -16.93 -10.90
CA LEU A 71 -3.34 -16.44 -9.55
C LEU A 71 -2.70 -15.04 -9.56
N GLU A 72 -1.84 -14.73 -10.54
CA GLU A 72 -1.22 -13.40 -10.69
C GLU A 72 -2.28 -12.31 -10.88
N PHE A 73 -3.31 -12.57 -11.68
CA PHE A 73 -4.40 -11.61 -11.88
C PHE A 73 -5.29 -11.49 -10.65
N GLN A 74 -5.53 -12.59 -9.93
CA GLN A 74 -6.25 -12.56 -8.66
C GLN A 74 -5.48 -11.73 -7.61
N ARG A 75 -4.16 -11.92 -7.47
CA ARG A 75 -3.29 -11.10 -6.62
C ARG A 75 -3.30 -9.63 -7.08
N GLY A 76 -3.19 -9.40 -8.38
CA GLY A 76 -3.23 -8.06 -8.97
C GLY A 76 -4.52 -7.30 -8.64
N LEU A 77 -5.68 -7.96 -8.80
CA LEU A 77 -6.97 -7.39 -8.44
C LEU A 77 -7.06 -7.08 -6.94
N ALA A 78 -6.67 -8.01 -6.08
CA ALA A 78 -6.74 -7.86 -4.64
C ALA A 78 -5.85 -6.70 -4.14
N LYS A 79 -4.61 -6.59 -4.65
CA LYS A 79 -3.69 -5.47 -4.37
C LYS A 79 -4.28 -4.14 -4.85
N SER A 80 -4.81 -4.09 -6.07
CA SER A 80 -5.38 -2.87 -6.66
C SER A 80 -6.60 -2.38 -5.88
N LEU A 81 -7.52 -3.26 -5.49
CA LEU A 81 -8.67 -2.93 -4.64
C LEU A 81 -8.24 -2.38 -3.27
N THR A 82 -7.20 -2.97 -2.67
CA THR A 82 -6.64 -2.49 -1.40
C THR A 82 -6.04 -1.09 -1.54
N ARG A 83 -5.33 -0.81 -2.65
CA ARG A 83 -4.79 0.53 -2.98
C ARG A 83 -5.90 1.54 -3.25
N ASP A 84 -6.99 1.10 -3.88
CA ASP A 84 -8.18 1.92 -4.21
C ASP A 84 -9.06 2.20 -2.97
N LYS A 85 -8.60 1.83 -1.78
CA LYS A 85 -9.33 1.99 -0.51
C LYS A 85 -10.67 1.24 -0.45
N ARG A 86 -10.89 0.28 -1.32
CA ARG A 86 -12.06 -0.62 -1.37
C ARG A 86 -11.81 -1.83 -0.46
N ALA A 87 -11.67 -1.55 0.84
CA ALA A 87 -11.14 -2.50 1.82
C ALA A 87 -11.93 -3.83 1.87
N THR A 88 -13.25 -3.77 1.87
CA THR A 88 -14.10 -4.97 1.91
C THR A 88 -13.97 -5.83 0.65
N GLU A 89 -13.94 -5.21 -0.52
CA GLU A 89 -13.74 -5.92 -1.79
C GLU A 89 -12.31 -6.48 -1.89
N GLY A 90 -11.32 -5.71 -1.43
CA GLY A 90 -9.93 -6.17 -1.34
C GLY A 90 -9.79 -7.42 -0.48
N ALA A 91 -10.41 -7.42 0.71
CA ALA A 91 -10.41 -8.60 1.59
C ALA A 91 -11.11 -9.80 0.94
N ALA A 92 -12.25 -9.59 0.26
CA ALA A 92 -12.95 -10.65 -0.46
C ALA A 92 -12.10 -11.22 -1.64
N ALA A 93 -11.38 -10.36 -2.36
CA ALA A 93 -10.47 -10.78 -3.42
C ALA A 93 -9.28 -11.57 -2.85
N TRP A 94 -8.67 -11.12 -1.75
CA TRP A 94 -7.59 -11.84 -1.06
C TRP A 94 -8.03 -13.21 -0.52
N LYS A 95 -9.28 -13.37 -0.06
CA LYS A 95 -9.82 -14.68 0.34
C LYS A 95 -9.80 -15.67 -0.82
N LYS A 96 -10.11 -15.22 -2.06
CA LYS A 96 -10.01 -16.07 -3.25
C LYS A 96 -8.57 -16.47 -3.55
N VAL A 97 -7.63 -15.52 -3.43
CA VAL A 97 -6.19 -15.80 -3.58
C VAL A 97 -5.73 -16.85 -2.57
N VAL A 98 -6.08 -16.72 -1.30
CA VAL A 98 -5.67 -17.66 -0.24
C VAL A 98 -6.32 -19.03 -0.41
N ALA A 99 -7.50 -19.12 -1.04
CA ALA A 99 -8.16 -20.40 -1.37
C ALA A 99 -7.53 -21.11 -2.59
N HIS A 100 -6.69 -20.43 -3.37
CA HIS A 100 -6.01 -21.02 -4.51
C HIS A 100 -4.95 -22.04 -4.05
N LYS A 101 -4.79 -23.15 -4.77
CA LYS A 101 -3.84 -24.25 -4.44
C LYS A 101 -2.38 -23.78 -4.33
N ASP A 102 -1.98 -22.80 -5.13
CA ASP A 102 -0.63 -22.25 -5.19
C ASP A 102 -0.49 -20.95 -4.33
N SER A 103 -1.41 -20.74 -3.38
CA SER A 103 -1.31 -19.62 -2.43
C SER A 103 -0.13 -19.80 -1.48
N THR A 104 0.44 -18.68 -1.05
CA THR A 104 1.62 -18.62 -0.20
C THR A 104 1.32 -18.03 1.18
N ASN A 105 2.28 -18.06 2.08
CA ASN A 105 2.17 -17.38 3.38
C ASN A 105 2.13 -15.86 3.23
N ASP A 106 2.79 -15.30 2.21
CA ASP A 106 2.68 -13.87 1.89
C ASP A 106 1.25 -13.47 1.51
N ASP A 107 0.53 -14.32 0.78
CA ASP A 107 -0.88 -14.09 0.43
C ASP A 107 -1.77 -14.06 1.69
N ARG A 108 -1.48 -14.90 2.70
CA ARG A 108 -2.17 -14.86 3.99
C ARG A 108 -1.87 -13.58 4.77
N VAL A 109 -0.62 -13.13 4.74
CA VAL A 109 -0.22 -11.84 5.34
C VAL A 109 -0.90 -10.67 4.62
N ASP A 110 -1.01 -10.71 3.29
CA ASP A 110 -1.72 -9.71 2.49
C ASP A 110 -3.23 -9.71 2.77
N LEU A 111 -3.84 -10.90 2.93
CA LEU A 111 -5.23 -11.03 3.37
C LEU A 111 -5.43 -10.39 4.76
N ALA A 112 -4.54 -10.63 5.70
CA ALA A 112 -4.64 -10.05 7.03
C ALA A 112 -4.56 -8.50 6.99
N ASP A 113 -3.68 -7.92 6.16
CA ASP A 113 -3.63 -6.46 5.95
C ASP A 113 -4.97 -5.92 5.39
N ALA A 114 -5.54 -6.59 4.39
CA ALA A 114 -6.82 -6.19 3.82
C ALA A 114 -7.98 -6.31 4.83
N LEU A 115 -7.98 -7.36 5.67
CA LEU A 115 -8.96 -7.56 6.74
C LEU A 115 -8.85 -6.47 7.82
N ILE A 116 -7.65 -6.09 8.23
CA ILE A 116 -7.41 -4.98 9.16
C ILE A 116 -7.96 -3.67 8.59
N ARG A 117 -7.69 -3.38 7.31
CA ARG A 117 -8.23 -2.19 6.63
C ARG A 117 -9.75 -2.21 6.53
N ALA A 118 -10.36 -3.38 6.42
CA ALA A 118 -11.81 -3.58 6.44
C ALA A 118 -12.42 -3.56 7.86
N GLY A 119 -11.61 -3.42 8.92
CA GLY A 119 -12.06 -3.47 10.31
C GLY A 119 -12.32 -4.87 10.86
N ASN A 120 -11.99 -5.91 10.12
CA ASN A 120 -12.26 -7.32 10.48
C ASN A 120 -11.13 -7.91 11.33
N TRP A 121 -10.89 -7.31 12.51
CA TRP A 121 -9.77 -7.62 13.40
C TRP A 121 -9.72 -9.09 13.85
N LYS A 122 -10.87 -9.69 14.13
CA LYS A 122 -10.96 -11.10 14.58
C LYS A 122 -10.49 -12.06 13.47
N GLU A 123 -10.92 -11.83 12.25
CA GLU A 123 -10.55 -12.67 11.11
C GLU A 123 -9.07 -12.42 10.72
N ALA A 124 -8.60 -11.17 10.79
CA ALA A 124 -7.20 -10.83 10.59
C ALA A 124 -6.29 -11.58 11.57
N LYS A 125 -6.67 -11.62 12.86
CA LYS A 125 -5.95 -12.41 13.87
C LYS A 125 -5.90 -13.88 13.49
N SER A 126 -7.04 -14.50 13.19
CA SER A 126 -7.11 -15.92 12.82
C SER A 126 -6.27 -16.23 11.57
N THR A 127 -6.25 -15.32 10.60
CA THR A 127 -5.43 -15.44 9.39
C THR A 127 -3.94 -15.40 9.73
N LEU A 128 -3.50 -14.45 10.57
CA LEU A 128 -2.10 -14.36 11.01
C LEU A 128 -1.68 -15.58 11.86
N ASP A 129 -2.55 -16.05 12.73
CA ASP A 129 -2.31 -17.26 13.55
C ASP A 129 -2.10 -18.52 12.67
N SER A 130 -2.63 -18.54 11.42
CA SER A 130 -2.42 -19.64 10.47
C SER A 130 -1.09 -19.57 9.71
N VAL A 131 -0.35 -18.47 9.82
CA VAL A 131 0.96 -18.30 9.18
C VAL A 131 2.02 -18.98 10.04
N PRO A 132 2.84 -19.91 9.47
CA PRO A 132 3.86 -20.61 10.25
C PRO A 132 4.84 -19.66 10.95
N PRO A 133 5.32 -19.98 12.17
CA PRO A 133 6.29 -19.15 12.89
C PRO A 133 7.57 -18.85 12.09
N THR A 134 7.97 -19.79 11.23
CA THR A 134 9.16 -19.66 10.38
C THR A 134 9.03 -18.62 9.25
N HIS A 135 7.82 -18.12 9.01
CA HIS A 135 7.60 -17.05 8.02
C HIS A 135 7.82 -15.68 8.68
N GLU A 136 9.08 -15.34 8.94
CA GLU A 136 9.49 -14.12 9.64
C GLU A 136 9.63 -12.94 8.67
N THR A 137 8.59 -12.10 8.56
CA THR A 137 8.61 -10.88 7.74
C THR A 137 8.21 -9.67 8.57
N TYR A 138 8.82 -8.51 8.27
CA TYR A 138 8.47 -7.25 8.94
C TYR A 138 6.98 -6.93 8.80
N LYS A 139 6.39 -7.25 7.65
CA LYS A 139 4.97 -7.01 7.37
C LYS A 139 4.09 -7.82 8.29
N ARG A 140 4.38 -9.12 8.45
CA ARG A 140 3.66 -10.00 9.36
C ARG A 140 3.69 -9.46 10.78
N TYR A 141 4.87 -9.22 11.34
CA TYR A 141 5.01 -8.74 12.73
C TYR A 141 4.38 -7.36 12.94
N ARG A 142 4.46 -6.46 11.96
CA ARG A 142 3.74 -5.18 12.01
C ARG A 142 2.22 -5.38 12.11
N LEU A 143 1.65 -6.31 11.36
CA LEU A 143 0.21 -6.60 11.41
C LEU A 143 -0.18 -7.31 12.71
N GLU A 144 0.65 -8.24 13.22
CA GLU A 144 0.46 -8.86 14.53
C GLU A 144 0.47 -7.82 15.65
N ALA A 145 1.36 -6.82 15.56
CA ALA A 145 1.38 -5.70 16.49
C ALA A 145 0.08 -4.90 16.45
N MET A 146 -0.42 -4.57 15.27
CA MET A 146 -1.69 -3.84 15.10
C MET A 146 -2.88 -4.64 15.65
N VAL A 147 -2.90 -5.95 15.44
CA VAL A 147 -3.93 -6.84 16.04
C VAL A 147 -3.81 -6.88 17.55
N ALA A 148 -2.60 -6.95 18.11
CA ALA A 148 -2.38 -6.87 19.55
C ALA A 148 -2.86 -5.53 20.15
N ASP A 149 -2.61 -4.41 19.44
CA ASP A 149 -3.11 -3.08 19.79
C ASP A 149 -4.64 -3.03 19.83
N SER A 150 -5.31 -3.58 18.82
CA SER A 150 -6.78 -3.63 18.77
C SER A 150 -7.39 -4.38 19.97
N ASN A 151 -6.63 -5.32 20.54
CA ASN A 151 -6.99 -6.07 21.74
C ASN A 151 -6.41 -5.46 23.03
N LYS A 152 -5.81 -4.27 22.98
CA LYS A 152 -5.16 -3.58 24.13
C LYS A 152 -4.03 -4.40 24.79
N GLN A 153 -3.42 -5.32 24.04
CA GLN A 153 -2.29 -6.14 24.47
C GLN A 153 -0.96 -5.38 24.26
N TRP A 154 -0.82 -4.23 24.93
CA TRP A 154 0.21 -3.22 24.64
C TRP A 154 1.65 -3.75 24.70
N LYS A 155 1.98 -4.59 25.68
CA LYS A 155 3.32 -5.19 25.77
C LYS A 155 3.63 -6.11 24.61
N LYS A 156 2.63 -6.89 24.18
CA LYS A 156 2.74 -7.78 23.01
C LYS A 156 2.87 -6.98 21.72
N ALA A 157 2.10 -5.92 21.59
CA ALA A 157 2.20 -5.01 20.45
C ALA A 157 3.61 -4.38 20.36
N ASP A 158 4.14 -3.85 21.48
CA ASP A 158 5.49 -3.27 21.53
C ASP A 158 6.56 -4.28 21.08
N SER A 159 6.52 -5.53 21.60
CA SER A 159 7.45 -6.58 21.19
C SER A 159 7.38 -6.92 19.72
N PHE A 160 6.18 -6.98 19.15
CA PHE A 160 6.02 -7.23 17.71
C PHE A 160 6.49 -6.06 16.84
N TYR A 161 6.26 -4.80 17.25
CA TYR A 161 6.81 -3.66 16.54
C TYR A 161 8.34 -3.66 16.57
N GLU A 162 8.95 -3.99 17.71
CA GLU A 162 10.39 -4.09 17.86
C GLU A 162 10.97 -5.17 16.92
N THR A 163 10.34 -6.36 16.89
CA THR A 163 10.71 -7.44 15.96
C THR A 163 10.58 -6.98 14.50
N ALA A 164 9.46 -6.34 14.15
CA ALA A 164 9.24 -5.83 12.80
C ALA A 164 10.32 -4.82 12.38
N MET A 165 10.75 -3.94 13.28
CA MET A 165 11.85 -3.00 13.03
C MET A 165 13.17 -3.72 12.70
N GLY A 166 13.49 -4.79 13.42
CA GLY A 166 14.71 -5.57 13.19
C GLY A 166 14.75 -6.31 11.85
N LEU A 167 13.57 -6.51 11.22
CA LEU A 167 13.42 -7.24 9.96
C LEU A 167 13.35 -6.35 8.72
N THR A 168 13.57 -5.05 8.83
CA THR A 168 13.51 -4.13 7.68
C THR A 168 14.58 -3.05 7.75
N THR A 169 15.13 -2.67 6.62
CA THR A 169 16.01 -1.50 6.48
C THR A 169 15.23 -0.19 6.31
N ASN A 170 13.90 -0.26 6.06
CA ASN A 170 13.02 0.90 5.96
C ASN A 170 11.89 0.78 6.98
N ALA A 171 12.18 1.16 8.23
CA ALA A 171 11.26 1.04 9.35
C ALA A 171 10.21 2.16 9.46
N GLY A 172 10.18 3.14 8.56
CA GLY A 172 9.31 4.31 8.66
C GLY A 172 7.84 3.97 8.91
N ASN A 173 7.27 3.02 8.16
CA ASN A 173 5.88 2.59 8.35
C ASN A 173 5.66 1.84 9.68
N VAL A 174 6.62 1.04 10.13
CA VAL A 174 6.55 0.32 11.42
C VAL A 174 6.55 1.33 12.56
N LEU A 175 7.49 2.27 12.54
CA LEU A 175 7.63 3.34 13.52
C LEU A 175 6.39 4.24 13.59
N ASN A 176 5.81 4.60 12.44
CA ASN A 176 4.57 5.37 12.41
C ASN A 176 3.40 4.60 13.07
N ASN A 177 3.25 3.31 12.80
CA ASN A 177 2.21 2.49 13.42
C ASN A 177 2.45 2.31 14.93
N TRP A 178 3.69 2.09 15.33
CA TRP A 178 4.04 2.00 16.76
C TRP A 178 3.84 3.33 17.48
N GLY A 179 4.21 4.44 16.84
CA GLY A 179 3.91 5.78 17.35
C GLY A 179 2.42 6.02 17.55
N TYR A 180 1.58 5.56 16.61
CA TYR A 180 0.13 5.64 16.74
C TYR A 180 -0.40 4.77 17.89
N SER A 181 0.16 3.58 18.08
CA SER A 181 -0.11 2.74 19.27
C SER A 181 0.18 3.51 20.56
N LYS A 182 1.37 4.13 20.66
CA LYS A 182 1.75 4.96 21.82
C LYS A 182 0.80 6.15 22.01
N LEU A 183 0.44 6.84 20.93
CA LEU A 183 -0.48 7.97 20.94
C LEU A 183 -1.87 7.55 21.49
N SER A 184 -2.40 6.43 21.02
CA SER A 184 -3.73 5.93 21.37
C SER A 184 -3.86 5.54 22.86
N ARG A 185 -2.78 5.16 23.50
CA ARG A 185 -2.72 4.78 24.92
C ARG A 185 -2.17 5.89 25.83
N GLY A 186 -2.00 7.12 25.31
CA GLY A 186 -1.61 8.29 26.09
C GLY A 186 -0.10 8.47 26.30
N ASP A 187 0.75 7.60 25.74
CA ASP A 187 2.20 7.79 25.75
C ASP A 187 2.63 8.80 24.66
N PHE A 188 2.28 10.07 24.88
CA PHE A 188 2.48 11.13 23.89
C PHE A 188 3.97 11.42 23.64
N LYS A 189 4.84 11.27 24.65
CA LYS A 189 6.28 11.45 24.50
C LYS A 189 6.90 10.34 23.67
N GLY A 190 6.52 9.08 23.94
CA GLY A 190 6.93 7.93 23.15
C GLY A 190 6.44 8.03 21.70
N ALA A 191 5.19 8.48 21.50
CA ALA A 191 4.62 8.72 20.18
C ALA A 191 5.40 9.80 19.41
N GLU A 192 5.67 10.97 20.04
CA GLU A 192 6.45 12.07 19.43
C GLU A 192 7.82 11.59 18.95
N ARG A 193 8.54 10.80 19.77
CA ARG A 193 9.84 10.21 19.40
C ARG A 193 9.71 9.28 18.19
N LEU A 194 8.77 8.33 18.20
CA LEU A 194 8.61 7.34 17.14
C LEU A 194 8.19 7.97 15.82
N PHE A 195 7.33 9.00 15.82
CA PHE A 195 6.98 9.72 14.60
C PHE A 195 8.17 10.53 14.06
N GLY A 196 8.99 11.13 14.94
CA GLY A 196 10.24 11.78 14.55
C GLY A 196 11.20 10.79 13.91
N GLU A 197 11.37 9.61 14.47
CA GLU A 197 12.18 8.54 13.89
C GLU A 197 11.62 8.05 12.54
N ALA A 198 10.28 7.90 12.40
CA ALA A 198 9.66 7.55 11.13
C ALA A 198 10.01 8.55 10.02
N LEU A 199 10.02 9.85 10.33
CA LEU A 199 10.38 10.92 9.41
C LEU A 199 11.86 10.94 9.04
N SER A 200 12.74 10.30 9.79
CA SER A 200 14.14 10.11 9.39
C SER A 200 14.29 9.13 8.22
N TYR A 201 13.37 8.18 8.09
CA TYR A 201 13.31 7.23 6.96
C TYR A 201 12.59 7.81 5.74
N ASP A 202 11.50 8.55 5.96
CA ASP A 202 10.75 9.20 4.88
C ASP A 202 10.25 10.58 5.33
N LYS A 203 10.97 11.62 4.94
CA LYS A 203 10.65 13.02 5.23
C LYS A 203 9.33 13.48 4.61
N ASN A 204 8.83 12.78 3.61
CA ASN A 204 7.60 13.12 2.89
C ASN A 204 6.36 12.38 3.42
N MET A 205 6.52 11.52 4.43
CA MET A 205 5.41 10.77 5.04
C MET A 205 4.46 11.74 5.78
N PHE A 206 3.48 12.28 5.06
CA PHE A 206 2.51 13.24 5.64
C PHE A 206 1.77 12.66 6.85
N THR A 207 1.44 11.36 6.85
CA THR A 207 0.80 10.71 7.98
C THR A 207 1.64 10.81 9.25
N ALA A 208 2.96 10.60 9.16
CA ALA A 208 3.85 10.74 10.32
C ALA A 208 3.99 12.20 10.78
N LYS A 209 4.04 13.18 9.83
CA LYS A 209 4.03 14.62 10.16
C LYS A 209 2.76 14.98 10.95
N ASN A 210 1.59 14.56 10.47
CA ASN A 210 0.31 14.83 11.11
C ASN A 210 0.20 14.16 12.49
N ASN A 211 0.62 12.92 12.61
CA ASN A 211 0.62 12.19 13.88
C ASN A 211 1.62 12.81 14.89
N LEU A 212 2.77 13.29 14.42
CA LEU A 212 3.74 14.04 15.26
C LEU A 212 3.09 15.29 15.84
N VAL A 213 2.37 16.04 15.01
CA VAL A 213 1.67 17.26 15.44
C VAL A 213 0.56 16.93 16.44
N LEU A 214 -0.21 15.84 16.23
CA LEU A 214 -1.19 15.34 17.20
C LEU A 214 -0.56 14.99 18.54
N ALA A 215 0.58 14.27 18.55
CA ALA A 215 1.29 13.89 19.76
C ALA A 215 1.81 15.13 20.51
N ARG A 216 2.28 16.16 19.80
CA ARG A 216 2.72 17.45 20.37
C ARG A 216 1.53 18.24 20.92
N GLY A 217 0.43 18.34 20.16
CA GLY A 217 -0.79 19.01 20.59
C GLY A 217 -1.38 18.41 21.87
N ALA A 218 -1.37 17.06 21.99
CA ALA A 218 -1.78 16.37 23.21
C ALA A 218 -0.91 16.71 24.43
N GLN A 219 0.32 17.18 24.21
CA GLN A 219 1.23 17.68 25.26
C GLN A 219 1.13 19.22 25.45
N ARG A 220 0.15 19.89 24.85
CA ARG A 220 0.01 21.36 24.82
C ARG A 220 1.19 22.10 24.16
N LYS A 221 1.91 21.42 23.25
CA LYS A 221 2.99 22.02 22.44
C LYS A 221 2.39 22.48 21.12
N TYR A 222 1.95 23.72 21.02
CA TYR A 222 1.20 24.26 19.89
C TYR A 222 2.06 24.94 18.82
N THR A 223 3.33 24.61 18.76
CA THR A 223 4.24 25.06 17.70
C THR A 223 4.50 23.92 16.73
N LEU A 224 4.52 24.22 15.43
CA LEU A 224 4.88 23.24 14.42
C LEU A 224 6.32 22.73 14.62
N PRO A 225 6.60 21.45 14.40
CA PRO A 225 7.97 20.94 14.43
C PRO A 225 8.78 21.49 13.25
N VAL A 226 10.11 21.58 13.45
CA VAL A 226 11.04 21.97 12.38
C VAL A 226 11.31 20.76 11.48
N ILE A 227 10.45 20.55 10.51
CA ILE A 227 10.53 19.47 9.53
C ILE A 227 10.21 20.01 8.13
N PRO A 228 10.71 19.39 7.04
CA PRO A 228 10.35 19.79 5.69
C PRO A 228 8.84 19.63 5.46
N MET A 229 8.19 20.69 4.96
CA MET A 229 6.77 20.68 4.63
C MET A 229 6.46 21.67 3.51
N THR A 230 5.53 21.32 2.64
CA THR A 230 4.96 22.24 1.66
C THR A 230 4.04 23.25 2.34
N GLN A 231 3.67 24.32 1.63
CA GLN A 231 2.71 25.32 2.13
C GLN A 231 1.35 24.68 2.45
N ILE A 232 0.88 23.75 1.61
CA ILE A 232 -0.37 23.01 1.84
C ILE A 232 -0.25 22.13 3.08
N GLU A 233 0.84 21.36 3.21
CA GLU A 233 1.07 20.54 4.41
C GLU A 233 1.12 21.40 5.68
N ARG A 234 1.79 22.57 5.62
CA ARG A 234 1.85 23.51 6.74
C ARG A 234 0.45 23.95 7.18
N ALA A 235 -0.41 24.33 6.24
CA ALA A 235 -1.77 24.72 6.54
C ALA A 235 -2.57 23.57 7.17
N GLN A 236 -2.44 22.35 6.63
CA GLN A 236 -3.11 21.15 7.17
C GLN A 236 -2.62 20.80 8.58
N LEU A 237 -1.32 20.94 8.85
CA LEU A 237 -0.75 20.69 10.17
C LEU A 237 -1.13 21.77 11.20
N LEU A 238 -1.24 23.04 10.79
CA LEU A 238 -1.78 24.13 11.62
C LEU A 238 -3.26 23.88 11.98
N HIS A 239 -4.07 23.43 11.01
CA HIS A 239 -5.45 23.04 11.27
C HIS A 239 -5.53 21.90 12.30
N THR A 240 -4.74 20.84 12.13
CA THR A 240 -4.67 19.73 13.09
C THR A 240 -4.28 20.20 14.48
N LEU A 241 -3.28 21.07 14.57
CA LEU A 241 -2.79 21.64 15.84
C LEU A 241 -3.84 22.54 16.50
N GLY A 242 -4.58 23.33 15.69
CA GLY A 242 -5.70 24.14 16.16
C GLY A 242 -6.81 23.29 16.79
N LEU A 243 -7.20 22.20 16.13
CA LEU A 243 -8.17 21.26 16.69
C LEU A 243 -7.67 20.58 17.96
N ALA A 244 -6.36 20.25 18.02
CA ALA A 244 -5.76 19.68 19.22
C ALA A 244 -5.77 20.68 20.39
N ALA A 245 -5.50 21.95 20.16
CA ALA A 245 -5.55 23.01 21.18
C ALA A 245 -6.98 23.18 21.73
N ILE A 246 -7.98 23.23 20.83
CA ILE A 246 -9.40 23.32 21.21
C ILE A 246 -9.81 22.11 22.08
N LYS A 247 -9.40 20.91 21.67
CA LYS A 247 -9.67 19.68 22.44
C LYS A 247 -9.04 19.71 23.84
N GLN A 248 -7.93 20.41 24.03
CA GLN A 248 -7.25 20.61 25.32
C GLN A 248 -7.86 21.78 26.13
N GLY A 249 -8.93 22.43 25.62
CA GLY A 249 -9.57 23.57 26.27
C GLY A 249 -8.93 24.94 25.98
N ASP A 250 -7.87 24.97 25.18
CA ASP A 250 -7.20 26.23 24.77
C ASP A 250 -7.81 26.76 23.47
N VAL A 251 -9.05 27.28 23.62
CA VAL A 251 -9.84 27.77 22.49
C VAL A 251 -9.20 28.99 21.82
N ALA A 252 -8.57 29.89 22.59
CA ALA A 252 -7.96 31.08 22.04
C ALA A 252 -6.79 30.74 21.11
N THR A 253 -5.87 29.88 21.57
CA THR A 253 -4.78 29.36 20.75
C THR A 253 -5.31 28.59 19.55
N GLY A 254 -6.35 27.77 19.75
CA GLY A 254 -6.95 27.01 18.67
C GLY A 254 -7.54 27.88 17.56
N LYS A 255 -8.25 28.97 17.91
CA LYS A 255 -8.77 29.96 16.95
C LYS A 255 -7.62 30.65 16.18
N GLY A 256 -6.53 31.04 16.86
CA GLY A 256 -5.35 31.61 16.20
C GLY A 256 -4.76 30.67 15.16
N LEU A 257 -4.53 29.40 15.54
CA LEU A 257 -3.98 28.37 14.66
C LEU A 257 -4.88 28.05 13.46
N LEU A 258 -6.22 28.11 13.62
CA LEU A 258 -7.15 27.94 12.51
C LEU A 258 -7.12 29.11 11.53
N LYS A 259 -6.95 30.36 12.01
CA LYS A 259 -6.72 31.54 11.17
C LYS A 259 -5.40 31.41 10.42
N ASP A 260 -4.32 31.08 11.11
CA ASP A 260 -3.02 30.83 10.48
C ASP A 260 -3.08 29.73 9.40
N ALA A 261 -3.89 28.69 9.62
CA ALA A 261 -4.11 27.63 8.63
C ALA A 261 -4.82 28.15 7.37
N ILE A 262 -5.84 29.01 7.53
CA ILE A 262 -6.56 29.63 6.41
C ILE A 262 -5.62 30.55 5.63
N ASP A 263 -4.87 31.41 6.32
CA ASP A 263 -3.97 32.39 5.71
C ASP A 263 -2.76 31.73 5.04
N THR A 264 -2.32 30.58 5.55
CA THR A 264 -1.19 29.81 4.99
C THR A 264 -1.58 29.04 3.73
N HIS A 265 -2.83 28.61 3.58
CA HIS A 265 -3.23 27.77 2.45
C HIS A 265 -3.28 28.60 1.15
N PRO A 266 -2.71 28.13 0.03
CA PRO A 266 -2.65 28.90 -1.22
C PRO A 266 -4.02 29.11 -1.90
N GLN A 267 -5.04 28.36 -1.46
CA GLN A 267 -6.42 28.43 -1.93
C GLN A 267 -7.37 28.49 -0.72
N HIS A 268 -8.66 28.57 -0.95
CA HIS A 268 -9.64 28.48 0.14
C HIS A 268 -9.52 27.15 0.89
N PHE A 269 -9.34 27.23 2.22
CA PHE A 269 -9.22 26.05 3.08
C PHE A 269 -10.52 25.78 3.84
N GLU A 270 -11.48 25.17 3.16
CA GLU A 270 -12.83 24.90 3.63
C GLU A 270 -12.87 24.23 5.02
N ALA A 271 -12.01 23.24 5.28
CA ALA A 271 -12.00 22.52 6.56
C ALA A 271 -11.64 23.42 7.74
N ALA A 272 -10.64 24.30 7.59
CA ALA A 272 -10.24 25.24 8.63
C ALA A 272 -11.29 26.34 8.81
N SER A 273 -11.86 26.87 7.71
CA SER A 273 -12.91 27.87 7.71
C SER A 273 -14.16 27.39 8.44
N ARG A 274 -14.61 26.16 8.16
CA ARG A 274 -15.75 25.54 8.86
C ARG A 274 -15.46 25.33 10.35
N SER A 275 -14.26 24.89 10.69
CA SER A 275 -13.87 24.70 12.10
C SER A 275 -13.88 26.01 12.87
N LEU A 276 -13.39 27.10 12.27
CA LEU A 276 -13.40 28.44 12.87
C LEU A 276 -14.80 28.97 13.04
N ALA A 277 -15.64 28.91 11.99
CA ALA A 277 -17.05 29.36 12.03
C ALA A 277 -17.86 28.61 13.10
N ALA A 278 -17.66 27.29 13.25
CA ALA A 278 -18.33 26.51 14.29
C ALA A 278 -17.99 26.99 15.71
N LEU A 279 -16.76 27.45 15.95
CA LEU A 279 -16.34 28.03 17.23
C LEU A 279 -16.92 29.42 17.48
N GLU A 280 -17.07 30.24 16.44
CA GLU A 280 -17.62 31.58 16.55
C GLU A 280 -19.11 31.56 16.80
N ASN A 281 -19.87 30.67 16.14
CA ASN A 281 -21.28 30.47 16.33
C ASN A 281 -21.63 29.91 17.72
N ASN A 282 -20.79 29.05 18.30
CA ASN A 282 -21.03 28.47 19.63
C ASN A 282 -20.71 29.45 20.78
N VAL A 283 -20.04 30.56 20.52
CA VAL A 283 -19.75 31.61 21.52
C VAL A 283 -20.88 32.70 21.53
N SER A 284 -21.73 32.71 20.51
CA SER A 284 -22.80 33.68 20.35
C SER A 284 -24.15 33.25 20.97
N ASN A 285 -24.21 32.02 21.54
CA ASN A 285 -25.36 31.46 22.26
C ASN A 285 -24.97 31.21 23.73
#